data_b2c5259fa37bd62a0ab836a891a1f3ff
#
_entry.id   b2c5259fa37bd62a0ab836a891a1f3ff
#
_cell.length_a   1.000
_cell.length_b   1.000
_cell.length_c   1.000
_cell.angle_alpha   90.00
_cell.angle_beta   90.00
_cell.angle_gamma   90.00
#
_symmetry.space_group_name_H-M   'P 1'
#
loop_
_entity.id
_entity.type
_entity.pdbx_description
1 polymer ?
#
loop_
_entity_poly.entity_id
_entity_poly.type
_entity_poly.pdbx_seq_one_letter_code
_entity_poly.pdbx_strand_id
1 'polypeptide(L)'
;MKSLFKTKKGGKQVRFVLFSLICLGGLGSCMDKNVEVNLPSYVASDPNVEVVFTDYSPLEGAVRTNMFINGSNFGTDPSLIRVVVGGKEAKVVSSSGTQIYCIVPSRADGGSVQVDILNKDKSLNATYTFDQKFSYQYNVVVGTLCGVVDSEGNTSITDGNFDKAGTQTPLAMYYDESSGERCIYFFENEHSLRKIYLDKDSIATVITNGAAGWSSAPSGLGWSVDRDTMFVNCPQGNVERAGAYYLLRKENFKNSYPALNGDDFNTLFTHPIDGTIFLCRGRDATLHKAVWNEKTQMWDPKQIAKMGPSGWFQCVTFHPSGNFAYLIARDKQCVMKAEYNWAGKYLETPITFAGEFGSYGYKDASQNSARFDNPMQGCFVLNEEYVAEQRADIYDFYLTDAANHCIRKITPDAVSYTHLRAHET
;
A
#
# COMPACT_ATOMS: atom_id res chain seq x y z
N MET A 1 -37.53 -42.96 21.93
CA MET A 1 -38.83 -42.47 21.48
C MET A 1 -38.57 -41.74 20.15
N LYS A 2 -38.64 -42.40 19.06
CA LYS A 2 -39.74 -42.73 18.10
C LYS A 2 -40.71 -41.56 17.89
N SER A 3 -40.69 -40.91 16.74
CA SER A 3 -41.64 -40.99 15.62
C SER A 3 -41.19 -39.94 14.58
N LEU A 4 -40.82 -40.28 13.40
CA LEU A 4 -41.59 -40.67 12.22
C LEU A 4 -42.66 -39.62 11.82
N PHE A 5 -42.40 -38.92 10.70
CA PHE A 5 -43.43 -38.77 9.68
C PHE A 5 -42.82 -38.82 8.25
N LYS A 6 -43.45 -39.70 7.48
CA LYS A 6 -43.20 -40.08 6.09
C LYS A 6 -44.03 -39.23 5.12
N THR A 7 -43.47 -39.03 3.90
CA THR A 7 -44.08 -39.12 2.58
C THR A 7 -44.92 -37.95 2.07
N LYS A 8 -44.75 -37.50 0.81
CA LYS A 8 -45.19 -38.21 -0.39
C LYS A 8 -44.58 -37.61 -1.69
N LYS A 9 -44.35 -38.52 -2.60
CA LYS A 9 -44.02 -38.38 -4.01
C LYS A 9 -45.03 -37.53 -4.80
N GLY A 10 -44.54 -36.83 -5.84
CA GLY A 10 -45.33 -36.34 -6.96
C GLY A 10 -44.41 -35.93 -8.10
N GLY A 11 -44.08 -36.91 -8.94
CA GLY A 11 -43.29 -36.65 -10.15
C GLY A 11 -44.10 -36.03 -11.27
N LYS A 12 -43.53 -35.15 -12.01
CA LYS A 12 -43.90 -34.87 -13.40
C LYS A 12 -42.61 -34.82 -14.22
N GLN A 13 -42.41 -35.88 -14.98
CA GLN A 13 -41.47 -35.90 -16.07
C GLN A 13 -42.05 -35.04 -17.20
N VAL A 14 -41.31 -34.02 -17.61
CA VAL A 14 -41.54 -33.28 -18.85
C VAL A 14 -40.60 -33.90 -19.88
N ARG A 15 -41.15 -34.66 -20.81
CA ARG A 15 -40.49 -35.16 -22.01
C ARG A 15 -40.31 -33.97 -22.97
N PHE A 16 -39.11 -33.59 -23.23
CA PHE A 16 -38.80 -32.77 -24.41
C PHE A 16 -38.80 -33.67 -25.66
N VAL A 17 -39.75 -33.43 -26.53
CA VAL A 17 -39.80 -34.01 -27.89
C VAL A 17 -38.91 -33.17 -28.78
N LEU A 18 -37.86 -33.79 -29.30
CA LEU A 18 -36.99 -33.24 -30.31
C LEU A 18 -37.72 -33.25 -31.65
N PHE A 19 -38.17 -32.13 -32.17
CA PHE A 19 -38.65 -31.97 -33.53
C PHE A 19 -37.45 -31.64 -34.42
N SER A 20 -36.96 -32.67 -35.14
CA SER A 20 -36.03 -32.45 -36.27
C SER A 20 -36.83 -32.06 -37.50
N LEU A 21 -36.77 -30.79 -37.87
CA LEU A 21 -37.28 -30.31 -39.13
C LEU A 21 -36.12 -30.27 -40.14
N ILE A 22 -36.08 -31.23 -41.02
CA ILE A 22 -35.21 -31.24 -42.20
C ILE A 22 -35.85 -30.30 -43.21
N CYS A 23 -35.30 -29.12 -43.41
CA CYS A 23 -35.56 -28.31 -44.60
C CYS A 23 -34.36 -28.42 -45.54
N LEU A 24 -34.49 -29.26 -46.56
CA LEU A 24 -33.71 -29.13 -47.79
C LEU A 24 -34.23 -27.90 -48.55
N GLY A 25 -33.36 -26.97 -48.80
CA GLY A 25 -33.71 -25.80 -49.60
C GLY A 25 -32.53 -24.88 -49.83
N GLY A 26 -31.91 -24.99 -51.01
CA GLY A 26 -31.21 -23.87 -51.62
C GLY A 26 -29.79 -23.55 -51.16
N LEU A 27 -28.80 -24.19 -51.76
CA LEU A 27 -27.42 -23.70 -51.82
C LEU A 27 -27.39 -22.41 -52.68
N GLY A 28 -27.65 -21.27 -52.08
CA GLY A 28 -27.25 -19.97 -52.60
C GLY A 28 -25.89 -19.62 -52.01
N SER A 29 -24.83 -19.91 -52.74
CA SER A 29 -23.49 -19.45 -52.43
C SER A 29 -23.47 -17.92 -52.53
N CYS A 30 -23.63 -17.23 -51.40
CA CYS A 30 -23.10 -15.88 -51.29
C CYS A 30 -21.57 -16.04 -51.13
N MET A 31 -20.85 -15.88 -52.22
CA MET A 31 -19.44 -15.56 -52.14
C MET A 31 -19.33 -14.23 -51.40
N ASP A 32 -18.99 -14.29 -50.14
CA ASP A 32 -18.50 -13.13 -49.41
C ASP A 32 -17.30 -12.62 -50.20
N LYS A 33 -17.43 -11.45 -50.79
CA LYS A 33 -16.30 -10.70 -51.31
C LYS A 33 -15.34 -10.59 -50.15
N ASN A 34 -14.13 -11.13 -50.28
CA ASN A 34 -13.03 -10.87 -49.41
C ASN A 34 -12.93 -9.35 -49.31
N VAL A 35 -13.42 -8.79 -48.20
CA VAL A 35 -13.07 -7.45 -47.83
C VAL A 35 -11.61 -7.57 -47.43
N GLU A 36 -10.70 -7.24 -48.34
CA GLU A 36 -9.31 -6.98 -47.99
C GLU A 36 -9.32 -5.88 -46.97
N VAL A 37 -9.16 -6.24 -45.69
CA VAL A 37 -8.87 -5.29 -44.65
C VAL A 37 -7.46 -4.80 -44.99
N ASN A 38 -7.37 -3.66 -45.66
CA ASN A 38 -6.12 -2.96 -45.83
C ASN A 38 -5.63 -2.56 -44.41
N LEU A 39 -4.83 -3.44 -43.79
CA LEU A 39 -4.09 -3.10 -42.61
C LEU A 39 -3.18 -1.92 -42.95
N PRO A 40 -3.14 -0.86 -42.17
CA PRO A 40 -2.25 0.27 -42.42
C PRO A 40 -0.81 -0.26 -42.55
N SER A 41 -0.15 0.01 -43.67
CA SER A 41 1.27 -0.34 -43.82
C SER A 41 2.10 0.61 -42.95
N TYR A 42 2.61 0.10 -41.85
CA TYR A 42 3.50 0.86 -40.97
C TYR A 42 4.88 1.04 -41.64
N VAL A 43 5.39 2.26 -41.53
CA VAL A 43 6.68 2.65 -42.10
C VAL A 43 7.60 3.12 -40.98
N ALA A 44 8.83 2.61 -40.93
CA ALA A 44 9.85 3.11 -40.01
C ALA A 44 10.29 4.52 -40.42
N SER A 45 10.97 5.24 -39.52
CA SER A 45 11.69 6.48 -39.86
C SER A 45 12.70 6.23 -40.96
N ASP A 46 12.92 7.22 -41.84
CA ASP A 46 13.96 7.16 -42.87
C ASP A 46 15.34 7.44 -42.21
N PRO A 47 16.28 6.48 -42.25
CA PRO A 47 17.59 6.66 -41.62
C PRO A 47 18.48 7.69 -42.30
N ASN A 48 18.12 8.11 -43.52
CA ASN A 48 18.87 9.16 -44.28
C ASN A 48 18.33 10.58 -44.06
N VAL A 49 17.25 10.71 -43.29
CA VAL A 49 16.59 11.99 -42.97
C VAL A 49 16.67 12.21 -41.46
N GLU A 50 17.08 13.43 -41.09
CA GLU A 50 17.17 13.80 -39.67
C GLU A 50 15.79 13.69 -39.01
N VAL A 51 15.74 13.10 -37.80
CA VAL A 51 14.56 13.12 -36.93
C VAL A 51 14.53 14.41 -36.16
N VAL A 52 13.47 15.21 -36.34
CA VAL A 52 13.32 16.50 -35.68
C VAL A 52 12.25 16.41 -34.61
N PHE A 53 12.55 16.87 -33.39
CA PHE A 53 11.62 17.01 -32.29
C PHE A 53 11.35 18.49 -32.07
N THR A 54 10.09 18.91 -32.06
CA THR A 54 9.70 20.33 -31.97
C THR A 54 9.22 20.67 -30.55
N ASP A 55 8.13 20.04 -30.14
CA ASP A 55 7.48 20.27 -28.85
C ASP A 55 6.61 19.06 -28.47
N TYR A 56 6.00 19.15 -27.30
CA TYR A 56 4.91 18.25 -26.90
C TYR A 56 3.80 19.02 -26.15
N SER A 57 2.61 18.47 -26.18
CA SER A 57 1.45 19.03 -25.48
C SER A 57 0.48 17.92 -25.03
N PRO A 58 -0.27 18.14 -23.91
CA PRO A 58 -0.15 19.24 -22.98
C PRO A 58 1.12 19.16 -22.12
N LEU A 59 1.48 20.27 -21.46
CA LEU A 59 2.63 20.34 -20.56
C LEU A 59 2.34 19.87 -19.15
N GLU A 60 1.06 19.67 -18.86
CA GLU A 60 0.58 19.17 -17.57
C GLU A 60 -0.63 18.24 -17.78
N GLY A 61 -0.83 17.33 -16.84
CA GLY A 61 -1.97 16.44 -16.87
C GLY A 61 -1.84 15.27 -15.89
N ALA A 62 -2.94 14.55 -15.70
CA ALA A 62 -3.02 13.37 -14.85
C ALA A 62 -2.68 12.08 -15.62
N VAL A 63 -2.78 10.95 -14.94
CA VAL A 63 -2.76 9.62 -15.56
C VAL A 63 -3.77 9.52 -16.70
N ARG A 64 -3.39 8.86 -17.78
CA ARG A 64 -4.17 8.71 -19.03
C ARG A 64 -4.42 10.01 -19.82
N THR A 65 -3.73 11.10 -19.48
CA THR A 65 -3.74 12.28 -20.34
C THR A 65 -3.19 11.92 -21.72
N ASN A 66 -3.89 12.34 -22.76
CA ASN A 66 -3.46 12.19 -24.14
C ASN A 66 -2.34 13.20 -24.39
N MET A 67 -1.15 12.71 -24.74
CA MET A 67 0.03 13.53 -25.05
C MET A 67 0.36 13.41 -26.52
N PHE A 68 0.65 14.55 -27.15
CA PHE A 68 1.04 14.66 -28.54
C PHE A 68 2.45 15.24 -28.62
N ILE A 69 3.33 14.56 -29.35
CA ILE A 69 4.72 15.00 -29.56
C ILE A 69 4.84 15.34 -31.04
N ASN A 70 5.28 16.55 -31.33
CA ASN A 70 5.37 17.08 -32.67
C ASN A 70 6.82 17.09 -33.18
N GLY A 71 6.96 16.90 -34.51
CA GLY A 71 8.26 16.89 -35.15
C GLY A 71 8.19 16.38 -36.57
N SER A 72 9.22 15.68 -37.02
CA SER A 72 9.25 15.04 -38.34
C SER A 72 10.11 13.80 -38.36
N ASN A 73 9.84 12.93 -39.35
CA ASN A 73 10.52 11.66 -39.58
C ASN A 73 10.45 10.65 -38.43
N PHE A 74 9.30 10.60 -37.71
CA PHE A 74 9.09 9.61 -36.65
C PHE A 74 8.79 8.20 -37.17
N GLY A 75 8.41 8.07 -38.46
CA GLY A 75 7.77 6.86 -38.97
C GLY A 75 6.32 6.73 -38.50
N THR A 76 5.61 5.74 -38.99
CA THR A 76 4.21 5.48 -38.61
C THR A 76 4.01 4.21 -37.79
N ASP A 77 5.09 3.46 -37.52
CA ASP A 77 5.05 2.22 -36.72
C ASP A 77 5.19 2.54 -35.21
N PRO A 78 4.11 2.43 -34.42
CA PRO A 78 4.17 2.72 -32.98
C PRO A 78 5.13 1.78 -32.22
N SER A 79 5.41 0.59 -32.75
CA SER A 79 6.29 -0.39 -32.10
C SER A 79 7.80 -0.03 -32.20
N LEU A 80 8.11 0.96 -33.03
CA LEU A 80 9.46 1.52 -33.22
C LEU A 80 9.62 2.87 -32.52
N ILE A 81 8.66 3.28 -31.71
CA ILE A 81 8.67 4.53 -30.97
C ILE A 81 8.52 4.23 -29.50
N ARG A 82 9.44 4.72 -28.69
CA ARG A 82 9.38 4.62 -27.24
C ARG A 82 9.30 6.02 -26.63
N VAL A 83 8.36 6.24 -25.77
CA VAL A 83 8.17 7.49 -25.04
C VAL A 83 8.28 7.21 -23.55
N VAL A 84 9.07 7.99 -22.83
CA VAL A 84 9.23 7.90 -21.37
C VAL A 84 8.84 9.23 -20.75
N VAL A 85 7.89 9.20 -19.81
CA VAL A 85 7.41 10.37 -19.08
C VAL A 85 7.68 10.16 -17.59
N GLY A 86 8.48 11.02 -16.97
CA GLY A 86 8.82 10.93 -15.55
C GLY A 86 9.40 9.55 -15.17
N GLY A 87 10.28 9.00 -16.02
CA GLY A 87 10.91 7.70 -15.79
C GLY A 87 10.03 6.46 -16.06
N LYS A 88 8.79 6.63 -16.52
CA LYS A 88 7.87 5.52 -16.86
C LYS A 88 7.55 5.49 -18.35
N GLU A 89 7.53 4.31 -18.93
CA GLU A 89 7.21 4.12 -20.35
C GLU A 89 5.74 4.41 -20.62
N ALA A 90 5.48 5.31 -21.58
CA ALA A 90 4.16 5.70 -22.03
C ALA A 90 3.69 4.77 -23.16
N LYS A 91 2.41 4.44 -23.19
CA LYS A 91 1.84 3.68 -24.28
C LYS A 91 1.73 4.56 -25.53
N VAL A 92 2.53 4.29 -26.55
CA VAL A 92 2.38 4.91 -27.87
C VAL A 92 1.17 4.27 -28.55
N VAL A 93 0.22 5.09 -28.96
CA VAL A 93 -1.04 4.65 -29.58
C VAL A 93 -0.90 4.70 -31.11
N SER A 94 -0.34 5.78 -31.64
CA SER A 94 -0.17 5.98 -33.08
C SER A 94 0.92 7.01 -33.41
N SER A 95 1.39 6.99 -34.63
CA SER A 95 2.23 8.05 -35.22
C SER A 95 1.79 8.34 -36.65
N SER A 96 1.78 9.61 -37.01
CA SER A 96 1.57 10.08 -38.38
C SER A 96 2.89 10.31 -39.15
N GLY A 97 4.03 10.10 -38.49
CA GLY A 97 5.35 10.47 -38.98
C GLY A 97 5.77 11.89 -38.61
N THR A 98 4.82 12.77 -38.32
CA THR A 98 5.06 14.17 -37.85
C THR A 98 4.51 14.43 -36.45
N GLN A 99 3.65 13.55 -35.96
CA GLN A 99 3.08 13.62 -34.63
C GLN A 99 2.97 12.22 -34.03
N ILE A 100 3.45 12.06 -32.81
CA ILE A 100 3.26 10.84 -32.00
C ILE A 100 2.11 11.11 -31.02
N TYR A 101 1.17 10.19 -30.96
CA TYR A 101 0.13 10.16 -29.92
C TYR A 101 0.46 9.08 -28.91
N CYS A 102 0.61 9.46 -27.63
CA CYS A 102 0.84 8.54 -26.53
C CYS A 102 -0.04 8.91 -25.32
N ILE A 103 -0.10 8.00 -24.36
CA ILE A 103 -0.90 8.14 -23.14
C ILE A 103 0.05 8.22 -21.96
N VAL A 104 -0.10 9.28 -21.14
CA VAL A 104 0.68 9.47 -19.91
C VAL A 104 0.49 8.28 -18.98
N PRO A 105 1.57 7.59 -18.57
CA PRO A 105 1.49 6.37 -17.78
C PRO A 105 1.05 6.64 -16.34
N SER A 106 0.56 5.61 -15.67
CA SER A 106 0.34 5.65 -14.21
C SER A 106 1.67 5.67 -13.46
N ARG A 107 1.68 6.29 -12.29
CA ARG A 107 2.88 6.38 -11.43
C ARG A 107 4.10 7.03 -12.10
N ALA A 108 3.88 7.86 -13.11
CA ALA A 108 4.92 8.74 -13.59
C ALA A 108 5.10 9.82 -12.54
N ASP A 109 6.31 9.97 -12.03
CA ASP A 109 6.66 11.20 -11.32
C ASP A 109 6.76 12.31 -12.37
N GLY A 110 6.33 13.52 -12.11
CA GLY A 110 6.50 14.63 -13.03
C GLY A 110 7.97 14.75 -13.48
N GLY A 111 8.24 15.35 -14.60
CA GLY A 111 9.63 15.55 -15.01
C GLY A 111 9.89 15.38 -16.50
N SER A 112 11.03 14.75 -16.86
CA SER A 112 11.50 14.64 -18.23
C SER A 112 10.54 13.87 -19.13
N VAL A 113 10.39 14.35 -20.37
CA VAL A 113 9.79 13.61 -21.48
C VAL A 113 10.90 13.24 -22.45
N GLN A 114 11.15 11.94 -22.61
CA GLN A 114 12.15 11.42 -23.53
C GLN A 114 11.44 10.61 -24.63
N VAL A 115 11.96 10.72 -25.84
CA VAL A 115 11.47 9.98 -27.02
C VAL A 115 12.65 9.32 -27.70
N ASP A 116 12.50 8.01 -27.93
CA ASP A 116 13.43 7.21 -28.70
C ASP A 116 12.74 6.75 -30.00
N ILE A 117 13.37 6.96 -31.14
CA ILE A 117 12.95 6.45 -32.44
C ILE A 117 13.89 5.31 -32.80
N LEU A 118 13.32 4.15 -33.14
CA LEU A 118 14.07 2.93 -33.42
C LEU A 118 14.05 2.61 -34.91
N ASN A 119 15.12 2.00 -35.38
CA ASN A 119 15.20 1.37 -36.69
C ASN A 119 14.37 0.07 -36.73
N LYS A 120 14.16 -0.50 -37.91
CA LYS A 120 13.46 -1.79 -38.09
C LYS A 120 14.08 -2.95 -37.32
N ASP A 121 15.39 -2.92 -37.11
CA ASP A 121 16.13 -3.90 -36.34
C ASP A 121 16.11 -3.60 -34.81
N LYS A 122 15.33 -2.60 -34.40
CA LYS A 122 15.20 -2.09 -33.03
C LYS A 122 16.46 -1.44 -32.46
N SER A 123 17.47 -1.16 -33.27
CA SER A 123 18.57 -0.29 -32.89
C SER A 123 18.07 1.17 -32.76
N LEU A 124 18.73 1.96 -31.90
CA LEU A 124 18.39 3.36 -31.72
C LEU A 124 18.74 4.17 -32.95
N ASN A 125 17.78 4.87 -33.56
CA ASN A 125 18.00 5.84 -34.62
C ASN A 125 18.20 7.24 -34.06
N ALA A 126 17.28 7.71 -33.19
CA ALA A 126 17.34 9.02 -32.58
C ALA A 126 16.79 8.97 -31.16
N THR A 127 17.30 9.80 -30.29
CA THR A 127 16.80 10.03 -28.93
C THR A 127 16.75 11.51 -28.64
N TYR A 128 15.72 11.96 -27.94
CA TYR A 128 15.60 13.35 -27.52
C TYR A 128 14.92 13.44 -26.15
N THR A 129 15.44 14.31 -25.32
CA THR A 129 14.82 14.66 -24.03
C THR A 129 14.45 16.14 -24.07
N PHE A 130 13.18 16.43 -23.88
CA PHE A 130 12.70 17.82 -23.86
C PHE A 130 13.20 18.56 -22.62
N ASP A 131 13.66 19.80 -22.80
CA ASP A 131 14.06 20.68 -21.69
C ASP A 131 12.88 21.03 -20.79
N GLN A 132 11.70 21.19 -21.41
CA GLN A 132 10.47 21.46 -20.70
C GLN A 132 9.98 20.19 -20.01
N LYS A 133 9.74 20.30 -18.71
CA LYS A 133 9.28 19.18 -17.89
C LYS A 133 7.76 19.06 -17.93
N PHE A 134 7.26 17.83 -17.94
CA PHE A 134 5.85 17.54 -17.78
C PHE A 134 5.45 17.69 -16.30
N SER A 135 4.42 18.52 -16.03
CA SER A 135 3.83 18.67 -14.70
C SER A 135 2.76 17.61 -14.51
N TYR A 136 3.07 16.54 -13.77
CA TYR A 136 2.10 15.49 -13.50
C TYR A 136 1.10 15.94 -12.45
N GLN A 137 -0.17 16.01 -12.85
CA GLN A 137 -1.26 16.34 -11.93
C GLN A 137 -1.73 15.06 -11.24
N TYR A 138 -1.49 14.98 -9.95
CA TYR A 138 -2.02 13.90 -9.13
C TYR A 138 -3.51 14.17 -8.86
N ASN A 139 -4.37 13.53 -9.64
CA ASN A 139 -5.73 13.36 -9.15
C ASN A 139 -5.66 12.38 -7.98
N VAL A 140 -6.03 12.83 -6.81
CA VAL A 140 -6.12 11.97 -5.64
C VAL A 140 -7.29 11.01 -5.88
N VAL A 141 -6.97 9.80 -6.32
CA VAL A 141 -7.94 8.74 -6.57
C VAL A 141 -7.61 7.55 -5.70
N VAL A 142 -8.64 6.92 -5.15
CA VAL A 142 -8.50 5.64 -4.48
C VAL A 142 -8.69 4.54 -5.51
N GLY A 143 -7.69 3.68 -5.65
CA GLY A 143 -7.73 2.52 -6.52
C GLY A 143 -7.29 1.27 -5.78
N THR A 144 -7.73 0.10 -6.21
CA THR A 144 -7.25 -1.17 -5.69
C THR A 144 -5.82 -1.40 -6.17
N LEU A 145 -4.89 -1.51 -5.23
CA LEU A 145 -3.49 -1.86 -5.52
C LEU A 145 -3.36 -3.36 -5.81
N CYS A 146 -3.97 -4.18 -4.95
CA CYS A 146 -3.93 -5.64 -4.99
C CYS A 146 -5.08 -6.21 -4.17
N GLY A 147 -5.32 -7.51 -4.30
CA GLY A 147 -6.42 -8.20 -3.63
C GLY A 147 -7.57 -8.48 -4.59
N VAL A 148 -7.64 -9.74 -5.05
CA VAL A 148 -8.67 -10.19 -5.98
C VAL A 148 -9.88 -10.72 -5.20
N VAL A 149 -11.06 -10.38 -5.67
CA VAL A 149 -12.33 -10.97 -5.23
C VAL A 149 -12.88 -11.85 -6.34
N ASP A 150 -13.63 -12.90 -5.99
CA ASP A 150 -14.31 -13.73 -6.97
C ASP A 150 -15.57 -13.03 -7.54
N SER A 151 -16.29 -13.71 -8.45
CA SER A 151 -17.50 -13.17 -9.07
C SER A 151 -18.65 -12.93 -8.09
N GLU A 152 -18.57 -13.48 -6.89
CA GLU A 152 -19.55 -13.33 -5.83
C GLU A 152 -19.12 -12.29 -4.79
N GLY A 153 -17.92 -11.69 -4.96
CA GLY A 153 -17.35 -10.72 -4.03
C GLY A 153 -16.61 -11.34 -2.85
N ASN A 154 -16.39 -12.66 -2.84
CA ASN A 154 -15.64 -13.30 -1.76
C ASN A 154 -14.14 -13.10 -1.93
N THR A 155 -13.46 -12.98 -0.82
CA THR A 155 -12.00 -12.86 -0.73
C THR A 155 -11.36 -14.18 -0.34
N SER A 156 -10.15 -14.42 -0.79
CA SER A 156 -9.34 -15.57 -0.38
C SER A 156 -7.90 -15.14 -0.10
N ILE A 157 -7.21 -15.88 0.78
CA ILE A 157 -5.80 -15.65 1.06
C ILE A 157 -4.98 -16.48 0.08
N THR A 158 -4.48 -15.83 -0.97
CA THR A 158 -3.70 -16.47 -2.03
C THR A 158 -2.46 -15.65 -2.39
N ASP A 159 -1.34 -16.35 -2.58
CA ASP A 159 -0.10 -15.76 -3.06
C ASP A 159 -0.09 -15.70 -4.59
N GLY A 160 0.60 -14.73 -5.15
CA GLY A 160 0.76 -14.56 -6.60
C GLY A 160 0.91 -13.11 -7.03
N ASN A 161 0.81 -12.88 -8.34
CA ASN A 161 0.76 -11.51 -8.89
C ASN A 161 -0.54 -10.82 -8.48
N PHE A 162 -0.58 -9.50 -8.57
CA PHE A 162 -1.73 -8.68 -8.17
C PHE A 162 -3.05 -9.08 -8.85
N ASP A 163 -3.00 -9.67 -10.05
CA ASP A 163 -4.17 -10.18 -10.77
C ASP A 163 -4.79 -11.45 -10.15
N LYS A 164 -4.06 -12.13 -9.25
CA LYS A 164 -4.45 -13.42 -8.67
C LYS A 164 -4.35 -13.46 -7.16
N ALA A 165 -3.49 -12.61 -6.60
CA ALA A 165 -3.26 -12.58 -5.17
C ALA A 165 -4.48 -12.03 -4.43
N GLY A 166 -4.87 -12.69 -3.36
CA GLY A 166 -5.97 -12.29 -2.50
C GLY A 166 -5.54 -11.99 -1.08
N THR A 167 -6.28 -11.12 -0.43
CA THR A 167 -6.21 -10.83 1.01
C THR A 167 -7.61 -10.83 1.58
N GLN A 168 -7.79 -11.18 2.85
CA GLN A 168 -9.10 -11.14 3.49
C GLN A 168 -9.23 -9.94 4.43
N THR A 169 -8.40 -9.91 5.46
CA THR A 169 -8.47 -8.87 6.49
C THR A 169 -7.05 -8.45 6.82
N PRO A 170 -6.44 -7.62 5.97
CA PRO A 170 -5.10 -7.11 6.25
C PRO A 170 -5.15 -6.21 7.49
N LEU A 171 -4.32 -6.53 8.46
CA LEU A 171 -4.12 -5.76 9.68
C LEU A 171 -2.94 -4.79 9.49
N ALA A 172 -2.33 -4.32 10.55
CA ALA A 172 -1.23 -3.37 10.52
C ALA A 172 -0.24 -3.55 9.36
N MET A 173 0.07 -2.46 8.64
CA MET A 173 0.93 -2.44 7.46
C MET A 173 2.21 -1.64 7.74
N TYR A 174 3.35 -2.15 7.26
CA TYR A 174 4.67 -1.56 7.49
C TYR A 174 5.49 -1.54 6.22
N TYR A 175 5.82 -0.35 5.75
CA TYR A 175 6.68 -0.16 4.59
C TYR A 175 8.15 -0.43 4.92
N ASP A 176 8.87 -1.08 4.00
CA ASP A 176 10.30 -1.31 4.08
C ASP A 176 10.95 -1.27 2.68
N GLU A 177 12.06 -0.57 2.57
CA GLU A 177 12.90 -0.51 1.37
C GLU A 177 14.37 -0.70 1.68
N SER A 178 14.69 -1.08 2.93
CA SER A 178 16.07 -1.21 3.41
C SER A 178 16.90 -2.25 2.67
N SER A 179 16.26 -3.21 2.00
CA SER A 179 16.92 -4.20 1.14
C SER A 179 17.07 -3.76 -0.32
N GLY A 180 16.74 -2.52 -0.67
CA GLY A 180 16.69 -2.02 -2.04
C GLY A 180 15.45 -2.48 -2.83
N GLU A 181 14.51 -3.19 -2.19
CA GLU A 181 13.24 -3.62 -2.75
C GLU A 181 12.10 -2.95 -1.97
N ARG A 182 11.24 -2.22 -2.66
CA ARG A 182 10.09 -1.57 -2.03
C ARG A 182 9.02 -2.59 -1.70
N CYS A 183 8.68 -2.69 -0.42
CA CYS A 183 7.70 -3.67 0.02
C CYS A 183 6.87 -3.20 1.22
N ILE A 184 5.74 -3.87 1.43
CA ILE A 184 4.88 -3.66 2.60
C ILE A 184 4.71 -5.02 3.28
N TYR A 185 5.11 -5.10 4.54
CA TYR A 185 4.77 -6.22 5.41
C TYR A 185 3.44 -5.97 6.08
N PHE A 186 2.61 -7.01 6.17
CA PHE A 186 1.31 -6.91 6.83
C PHE A 186 0.90 -8.26 7.44
N PHE A 187 0.03 -8.19 8.42
CA PHE A 187 -0.56 -9.38 9.03
C PHE A 187 -1.94 -9.65 8.45
N GLU A 188 -2.23 -10.91 8.19
CA GLU A 188 -3.58 -11.37 7.89
C GLU A 188 -4.32 -11.77 9.17
N ASN A 189 -5.64 -11.79 9.12
CA ASN A 189 -6.48 -12.17 10.27
C ASN A 189 -6.22 -13.61 10.76
N GLU A 190 -5.77 -14.51 9.89
CA GLU A 190 -5.30 -15.85 10.28
C GLU A 190 -3.91 -15.90 10.88
N HIS A 191 -3.33 -14.73 11.19
CA HIS A 191 -2.07 -14.55 11.89
C HIS A 191 -0.81 -14.87 11.05
N SER A 192 -0.90 -14.95 9.74
CA SER A 192 0.27 -15.03 8.89
C SER A 192 0.89 -13.65 8.65
N LEU A 193 2.21 -13.61 8.51
CA LEU A 193 2.94 -12.45 8.01
C LEU A 193 3.05 -12.58 6.50
N ARG A 194 2.59 -11.57 5.79
CA ARG A 194 2.65 -11.49 4.33
C ARG A 194 3.41 -10.26 3.86
N LYS A 195 3.85 -10.29 2.63
CA LYS A 195 4.65 -9.23 2.01
C LYS A 195 4.10 -8.88 0.63
N ILE A 196 3.81 -7.61 0.42
CA ILE A 196 3.54 -7.03 -0.89
C ILE A 196 4.86 -6.55 -1.47
N TYR A 197 5.22 -7.03 -2.65
CA TYR A 197 6.38 -6.60 -3.42
C TYR A 197 5.92 -5.56 -4.44
N LEU A 198 6.17 -4.28 -4.15
CA LEU A 198 5.68 -3.18 -4.99
C LEU A 198 6.36 -3.12 -6.36
N ASP A 199 7.60 -3.58 -6.45
CA ASP A 199 8.38 -3.58 -7.69
C ASP A 199 8.13 -4.81 -8.57
N LYS A 200 7.47 -5.85 -8.01
CA LYS A 200 7.16 -7.11 -8.69
C LYS A 200 5.68 -7.36 -8.88
N ASP A 201 4.83 -6.42 -8.45
CA ASP A 201 3.37 -6.52 -8.48
C ASP A 201 2.87 -7.88 -7.97
N SER A 202 3.34 -8.29 -6.78
CA SER A 202 3.02 -9.61 -6.21
C SER A 202 2.88 -9.59 -4.69
N ILE A 203 2.17 -10.59 -4.17
CA ILE A 203 2.03 -10.85 -2.72
C ILE A 203 2.53 -12.26 -2.43
N ALA A 204 3.27 -12.42 -1.34
CA ALA A 204 3.69 -13.72 -0.86
C ALA A 204 3.57 -13.83 0.66
N THR A 205 3.28 -15.04 1.12
CA THR A 205 3.33 -15.40 2.54
C THR A 205 4.79 -15.57 2.97
N VAL A 206 5.18 -14.81 3.99
CA VAL A 206 6.53 -14.86 4.59
C VAL A 206 6.62 -16.01 5.58
N ILE A 207 5.68 -16.06 6.54
CA ILE A 207 5.58 -17.10 7.55
C ILE A 207 4.10 -17.28 7.94
N THR A 208 3.65 -18.54 8.02
CA THR A 208 2.30 -18.86 8.49
C THR A 208 2.25 -18.87 10.02
N ASN A 209 1.08 -18.69 10.59
CA ASN A 209 0.87 -18.79 12.04
C ASN A 209 1.40 -20.11 12.62
N GLY A 210 1.11 -21.24 11.96
CA GLY A 210 1.57 -22.56 12.42
C GLY A 210 3.09 -22.67 12.46
N ALA A 211 3.81 -22.12 11.50
CA ALA A 211 5.27 -22.10 11.48
C ALA A 211 5.84 -21.08 12.48
N ALA A 212 5.16 -19.97 12.68
CA ALA A 212 5.59 -18.92 13.61
C ALA A 212 5.34 -19.27 15.08
N GLY A 213 4.36 -20.11 15.37
CA GLY A 213 3.98 -20.50 16.73
C GLY A 213 3.40 -19.35 17.56
N TRP A 214 2.81 -18.34 16.91
CA TRP A 214 2.25 -17.19 17.61
C TRP A 214 0.97 -17.53 18.39
N SER A 215 0.81 -16.90 19.54
CA SER A 215 -0.33 -17.17 20.42
C SER A 215 -1.62 -16.50 19.95
N SER A 216 -1.52 -15.44 19.17
CA SER A 216 -2.65 -14.64 18.69
C SER A 216 -2.24 -13.84 17.45
N ALA A 217 -3.19 -13.11 16.86
CA ALA A 217 -2.91 -12.18 15.77
C ALA A 217 -1.88 -11.14 16.20
N PRO A 218 -0.76 -11.01 15.48
CA PRO A 218 0.19 -9.94 15.74
C PRO A 218 -0.45 -8.57 15.51
N SER A 219 -0.15 -7.61 16.37
CA SER A 219 -0.76 -6.27 16.33
C SER A 219 0.25 -5.14 16.19
N GLY A 220 1.54 -5.41 16.28
CA GLY A 220 2.59 -4.42 16.11
C GLY A 220 3.87 -5.04 15.57
N LEU A 221 4.64 -4.21 14.87
CA LEU A 221 5.92 -4.56 14.29
C LEU A 221 6.93 -3.44 14.54
N GLY A 222 8.12 -3.82 14.96
CA GLY A 222 9.27 -2.93 15.09
C GLY A 222 10.49 -3.49 14.37
N TRP A 223 11.49 -2.65 14.17
CA TRP A 223 12.72 -3.03 13.48
C TRP A 223 13.94 -2.71 14.34
N SER A 224 14.98 -3.54 14.24
CA SER A 224 16.33 -3.10 14.62
C SER A 224 16.78 -1.93 13.75
N VAL A 225 17.74 -1.14 14.22
CA VAL A 225 18.24 0.05 13.50
C VAL A 225 18.79 -0.32 12.11
N ASP A 226 19.48 -1.43 12.01
CA ASP A 226 20.04 -1.98 10.77
C ASP A 226 19.00 -2.68 9.88
N ARG A 227 17.74 -2.78 10.34
CA ARG A 227 16.65 -3.49 9.65
C ARG A 227 16.87 -5.00 9.44
N ASP A 228 17.84 -5.59 10.11
CA ASP A 228 18.13 -7.03 9.99
C ASP A 228 17.27 -7.92 10.90
N THR A 229 16.67 -7.32 11.92
CA THR A 229 15.77 -8.00 12.84
C THR A 229 14.41 -7.31 12.86
N MET A 230 13.37 -8.11 12.65
CA MET A 230 11.98 -7.71 12.80
C MET A 230 11.47 -8.17 14.16
N PHE A 231 10.85 -7.30 14.93
CA PHE A 231 10.17 -7.62 16.17
C PHE A 231 8.65 -7.59 15.95
N VAL A 232 7.98 -8.61 16.49
CA VAL A 232 6.52 -8.78 16.33
C VAL A 232 5.92 -9.05 17.69
N ASN A 233 4.85 -8.35 18.09
CA ASN A 233 4.16 -8.64 19.32
C ASN A 233 2.86 -9.43 19.10
N CYS A 234 2.54 -10.28 20.07
CA CYS A 234 1.31 -11.05 20.13
C CYS A 234 0.54 -10.69 21.41
N PRO A 235 -0.62 -10.04 21.33
CA PRO A 235 -1.33 -9.47 22.48
C PRO A 235 -1.76 -10.46 23.56
N GLN A 236 -1.86 -11.75 23.25
CA GLN A 236 -2.31 -12.79 24.17
C GLN A 236 -1.18 -13.72 24.64
N GLY A 237 0.04 -13.18 24.78
CA GLY A 237 1.12 -13.90 25.43
C GLY A 237 0.76 -14.25 26.87
N ASN A 238 1.25 -15.38 27.37
CA ASN A 238 1.13 -15.77 28.76
C ASN A 238 2.46 -16.39 29.25
N VAL A 239 2.49 -16.91 30.46
CA VAL A 239 3.71 -17.51 31.02
C VAL A 239 4.26 -18.68 30.23
N GLU A 240 3.45 -19.30 29.38
CA GLU A 240 3.84 -20.44 28.52
C GLU A 240 4.16 -20.01 27.08
N ARG A 241 3.77 -18.79 26.68
CA ARG A 241 3.91 -18.27 25.32
C ARG A 241 4.45 -16.86 25.34
N ALA A 242 5.41 -16.59 24.50
CA ALA A 242 6.00 -15.27 24.39
C ALA A 242 4.97 -14.21 23.98
N GLY A 243 5.07 -13.02 24.57
CA GLY A 243 4.28 -11.84 24.18
C GLY A 243 4.89 -11.10 23.00
N ALA A 244 6.13 -11.38 22.64
CA ALA A 244 6.78 -10.87 21.44
C ALA A 244 7.80 -11.87 20.89
N TYR A 245 8.06 -11.76 19.62
CA TYR A 245 8.98 -12.60 18.86
C TYR A 245 9.92 -11.73 18.04
N TYR A 246 11.07 -12.29 17.63
CA TYR A 246 11.92 -11.71 16.61
C TYR A 246 12.12 -12.66 15.44
N LEU A 247 12.30 -12.09 14.25
CA LEU A 247 12.55 -12.78 13.00
C LEU A 247 13.79 -12.15 12.35
N LEU A 248 14.59 -12.97 11.68
CA LEU A 248 15.86 -12.52 11.10
C LEU A 248 15.80 -12.41 9.57
N ARG A 249 16.27 -11.30 9.04
CA ARG A 249 16.34 -11.04 7.59
C ARG A 249 17.21 -12.07 6.86
N LYS A 250 18.35 -12.46 7.46
CA LYS A 250 19.22 -13.51 6.90
C LYS A 250 18.53 -14.86 6.70
N GLU A 251 17.41 -15.08 7.36
CA GLU A 251 16.54 -16.26 7.23
C GLU A 251 15.29 -15.98 6.39
N ASN A 252 15.26 -14.82 5.72
CA ASN A 252 14.08 -14.31 5.00
C ASN A 252 12.82 -14.26 5.89
N PHE A 253 12.99 -14.05 7.19
CA PHE A 253 11.92 -14.01 8.19
C PHE A 253 11.06 -15.28 8.28
N LYS A 254 11.61 -16.44 7.89
CA LYS A 254 10.88 -17.72 7.87
C LYS A 254 10.85 -18.45 9.21
N ASN A 255 11.64 -18.00 10.18
CA ASN A 255 11.66 -18.53 11.52
C ASN A 255 11.33 -17.43 12.53
N SER A 256 10.59 -17.76 13.56
CA SER A 256 10.30 -16.85 14.66
C SER A 256 10.85 -17.38 15.97
N TYR A 257 11.40 -16.47 16.76
CA TYR A 257 12.06 -16.78 18.02
C TYR A 257 11.43 -15.97 19.14
N PRO A 258 11.17 -16.57 20.32
CA PRO A 258 10.70 -15.83 21.48
C PRO A 258 11.62 -14.67 21.83
N ALA A 259 11.08 -13.48 22.01
CA ALA A 259 11.83 -12.26 22.31
C ALA A 259 11.54 -11.69 23.69
N LEU A 260 10.31 -11.83 24.17
CA LEU A 260 9.85 -11.19 25.39
C LEU A 260 8.82 -12.08 26.07
N ASN A 261 9.02 -12.34 27.35
CA ASN A 261 8.02 -12.93 28.23
C ASN A 261 7.09 -11.83 28.73
N GLY A 262 5.83 -12.11 28.76
CA GLY A 262 4.85 -11.16 29.28
C GLY A 262 3.53 -11.25 28.56
N ASP A 263 2.56 -10.61 29.16
CA ASP A 263 1.18 -10.69 28.77
C ASP A 263 0.68 -9.39 28.16
N ASP A 264 -0.22 -9.51 27.18
CA ASP A 264 -1.22 -8.51 26.79
C ASP A 264 -0.66 -7.14 26.34
N PHE A 265 0.46 -7.16 25.61
CA PHE A 265 0.94 -5.95 24.94
C PHE A 265 0.22 -5.76 23.62
N ASN A 266 -0.47 -4.64 23.46
CA ASN A 266 -1.27 -4.34 22.27
C ASN A 266 -0.44 -3.84 21.10
N THR A 267 0.73 -3.25 21.36
CA THR A 267 1.64 -2.82 20.30
C THR A 267 3.09 -2.89 20.75
N LEU A 268 3.97 -3.13 19.78
CA LEU A 268 5.42 -3.05 19.91
C LEU A 268 5.95 -2.10 18.84
N PHE A 269 6.92 -1.28 19.21
CA PHE A 269 7.57 -0.35 18.28
C PHE A 269 8.99 -0.07 18.75
N THR A 270 9.81 0.44 17.86
CA THR A 270 11.23 0.66 18.10
C THR A 270 11.62 2.09 17.81
N HIS A 271 12.54 2.61 18.60
CA HIS A 271 13.14 3.91 18.31
C HIS A 271 14.01 3.82 17.04
N PRO A 272 13.81 4.71 16.05
CA PRO A 272 14.40 4.54 14.71
C PRO A 272 15.92 4.71 14.67
N ILE A 273 16.51 5.37 15.68
CA ILE A 273 17.93 5.73 15.68
C ILE A 273 18.74 4.88 16.67
N ASP A 274 18.22 4.61 17.87
CA ASP A 274 18.98 3.87 18.89
C ASP A 274 18.46 2.45 19.18
N GLY A 275 17.36 2.05 18.50
CA GLY A 275 16.82 0.70 18.57
C GLY A 275 16.13 0.33 19.88
N THR A 276 15.90 1.28 20.79
CA THR A 276 15.16 1.01 22.02
C THR A 276 13.77 0.47 21.71
N ILE A 277 13.41 -0.67 22.30
CA ILE A 277 12.13 -1.34 22.10
C ILE A 277 11.13 -0.88 23.16
N PHE A 278 9.94 -0.50 22.71
CA PHE A 278 8.82 -0.09 23.55
C PHE A 278 7.61 -0.97 23.32
N LEU A 279 6.77 -1.07 24.35
CA LEU A 279 5.51 -1.81 24.31
C LEU A 279 4.42 -1.02 25.03
N CYS A 280 3.21 -1.02 24.47
CA CYS A 280 2.03 -0.50 25.16
C CYS A 280 1.13 -1.64 25.61
N ARG A 281 0.66 -1.56 26.87
CA ARG A 281 -0.34 -2.48 27.41
C ARG A 281 -1.67 -1.75 27.56
N GLY A 282 -2.70 -2.24 26.83
CA GLY A 282 -4.00 -1.57 26.76
C GLY A 282 -4.82 -1.70 28.02
N ARG A 283 -4.75 -2.85 28.66
CA ARG A 283 -5.53 -3.18 29.87
C ARG A 283 -5.45 -2.11 30.97
N ASP A 284 -4.28 -1.55 31.18
CA ASP A 284 -4.01 -0.55 32.23
C ASP A 284 -3.37 0.74 31.71
N ALA A 285 -3.34 0.89 30.39
CA ALA A 285 -2.75 2.04 29.69
C ALA A 285 -1.31 2.35 30.14
N THR A 286 -0.45 1.34 30.16
CA THR A 286 0.94 1.49 30.56
C THR A 286 1.90 1.40 29.38
N LEU A 287 2.93 2.24 29.40
CA LEU A 287 4.05 2.24 28.49
C LEU A 287 5.24 1.55 29.14
N HIS A 288 5.85 0.64 28.42
CA HIS A 288 6.98 -0.15 28.88
C HIS A 288 8.17 0.01 27.93
N LYS A 289 9.37 -0.07 28.48
CA LYS A 289 10.62 -0.23 27.76
C LYS A 289 11.09 -1.68 27.92
N ALA A 290 11.50 -2.32 26.84
CA ALA A 290 12.12 -3.63 26.89
C ALA A 290 13.58 -3.50 27.35
N VAL A 291 13.97 -4.26 28.37
CA VAL A 291 15.33 -4.29 28.94
C VAL A 291 15.88 -5.70 28.76
N TRP A 292 17.04 -5.81 28.15
CA TRP A 292 17.69 -7.11 27.93
C TRP A 292 18.06 -7.78 29.26
N ASN A 293 17.73 -9.07 29.39
CA ASN A 293 18.03 -9.90 30.54
C ASN A 293 19.01 -11.00 30.14
N GLU A 294 20.26 -10.86 30.57
CA GLU A 294 21.35 -11.80 30.25
C GLU A 294 21.10 -13.24 30.75
N LYS A 295 20.34 -13.40 31.84
CA LYS A 295 20.06 -14.71 32.40
C LYS A 295 19.06 -15.51 31.60
N THR A 296 18.03 -14.84 31.08
CA THR A 296 16.95 -15.47 30.31
C THR A 296 17.19 -15.42 28.81
N GLN A 297 18.13 -14.59 28.35
CA GLN A 297 18.39 -14.28 26.94
C GLN A 297 17.13 -13.77 26.23
N MET A 298 16.33 -12.96 26.96
CA MET A 298 15.09 -12.35 26.50
C MET A 298 14.98 -10.92 27.05
N TRP A 299 14.07 -10.14 26.50
CA TRP A 299 13.75 -8.83 27.05
C TRP A 299 12.71 -8.93 28.17
N ASP A 300 12.89 -8.16 29.22
CA ASP A 300 11.93 -7.94 30.28
C ASP A 300 11.24 -6.60 30.09
N PRO A 301 9.90 -6.52 30.15
CA PRO A 301 9.18 -5.25 30.06
C PRO A 301 9.28 -4.47 31.36
N LYS A 302 9.86 -3.28 31.32
CA LYS A 302 9.91 -2.34 32.44
C LYS A 302 8.95 -1.18 32.22
N GLN A 303 7.95 -1.03 33.09
CA GLN A 303 7.02 0.08 33.02
C GLN A 303 7.76 1.42 33.21
N ILE A 304 7.48 2.39 32.32
CA ILE A 304 8.07 3.73 32.35
C ILE A 304 7.03 4.83 32.54
N ALA A 305 5.80 4.62 32.07
CA ALA A 305 4.72 5.60 32.23
C ALA A 305 3.35 4.92 32.37
N LYS A 306 2.39 5.68 32.90
CA LYS A 306 0.96 5.38 32.84
C LYS A 306 0.27 6.48 32.03
N MET A 307 -0.39 6.10 30.95
CA MET A 307 -0.89 7.00 29.92
C MET A 307 -2.37 7.39 30.11
N GLY A 308 -3.02 6.90 31.17
CA GLY A 308 -4.42 7.18 31.47
C GLY A 308 -5.05 6.13 32.37
N PRO A 309 -6.37 6.16 32.59
CA PRO A 309 -7.07 5.18 33.45
C PRO A 309 -7.13 3.80 32.80
N SER A 310 -7.32 3.74 31.51
CA SER A 310 -7.26 2.55 30.63
C SER A 310 -7.31 3.06 29.19
N GLY A 311 -6.83 2.29 28.24
CA GLY A 311 -6.94 2.68 26.83
C GLY A 311 -6.18 1.76 25.91
N TRP A 312 -6.77 1.47 24.78
CA TRP A 312 -6.16 0.66 23.75
C TRP A 312 -5.33 1.54 22.81
N PHE A 313 -4.02 1.39 22.86
CA PHE A 313 -3.10 2.02 21.93
C PHE A 313 -2.90 1.07 20.74
N GLN A 314 -3.48 1.42 19.61
CA GLN A 314 -3.48 0.55 18.42
C GLN A 314 -2.14 0.60 17.69
N CYS A 315 -1.54 1.78 17.63
CA CYS A 315 -0.29 1.99 16.91
C CYS A 315 0.52 3.09 17.57
N VAL A 316 1.83 2.95 17.51
CA VAL A 316 2.79 3.99 17.90
C VAL A 316 3.80 4.14 16.78
N THR A 317 4.03 5.38 16.36
CA THR A 317 4.96 5.70 15.30
C THR A 317 5.91 6.80 15.76
N PHE A 318 7.22 6.51 15.73
CA PHE A 318 8.22 7.54 15.96
C PHE A 318 8.30 8.50 14.76
N HIS A 319 8.46 9.78 15.09
CA HIS A 319 8.90 10.76 14.10
C HIS A 319 10.28 10.36 13.56
N PRO A 320 10.57 10.57 12.25
CA PRO A 320 11.85 10.19 11.65
C PRO A 320 13.08 10.77 12.34
N SER A 321 12.97 11.93 13.00
CA SER A 321 14.05 12.50 13.81
C SER A 321 14.36 11.71 15.09
N GLY A 322 13.48 10.81 15.52
CA GLY A 322 13.58 10.12 16.80
C GLY A 322 13.24 10.96 18.03
N ASN A 323 12.94 12.26 17.90
CA ASN A 323 12.75 13.16 19.02
C ASN A 323 11.42 12.95 19.77
N PHE A 324 10.42 12.38 19.11
CA PHE A 324 9.11 12.11 19.70
C PHE A 324 8.40 10.96 18.95
N ALA A 325 7.33 10.46 19.57
CA ALA A 325 6.43 9.50 18.96
C ALA A 325 4.97 9.95 19.05
N TYR A 326 4.16 9.58 18.05
CA TYR A 326 2.71 9.64 18.14
C TYR A 326 2.14 8.29 18.54
N LEU A 327 1.26 8.32 19.54
CA LEU A 327 0.54 7.17 20.08
C LEU A 327 -0.94 7.32 19.71
N ILE A 328 -1.45 6.39 18.91
CA ILE A 328 -2.85 6.41 18.48
C ILE A 328 -3.68 5.73 19.56
N ALA A 329 -4.36 6.55 20.37
CA ALA A 329 -5.24 6.10 21.44
C ALA A 329 -6.64 5.81 20.84
N ARG A 330 -6.80 4.62 20.25
CA ARG A 330 -8.01 4.19 19.54
C ARG A 330 -9.27 4.39 20.37
N ASP A 331 -9.33 3.83 21.59
CA ASP A 331 -10.51 3.90 22.46
C ASP A 331 -10.77 5.31 23.04
N LYS A 332 -9.79 6.21 22.90
CA LYS A 332 -9.86 7.60 23.38
C LYS A 332 -9.95 8.59 22.22
N GLN A 333 -10.06 8.10 21.00
CA GLN A 333 -10.39 8.91 19.81
C GLN A 333 -9.41 10.05 19.55
N CYS A 334 -8.14 9.88 19.90
CA CYS A 334 -7.14 10.93 19.77
C CYS A 334 -5.76 10.39 19.43
N VAL A 335 -4.90 11.28 18.96
CA VAL A 335 -3.47 11.09 18.81
C VAL A 335 -2.78 11.78 19.99
N MET A 336 -1.95 11.05 20.70
CA MET A 336 -1.11 11.57 21.77
C MET A 336 0.33 11.72 21.29
N LYS A 337 1.08 12.67 21.84
CA LYS A 337 2.50 12.89 21.57
C LYS A 337 3.32 12.63 22.83
N ALA A 338 4.41 11.90 22.69
CA ALA A 338 5.40 11.68 23.75
C ALA A 338 6.77 12.09 23.25
N GLU A 339 7.42 13.02 23.95
CA GLU A 339 8.81 13.41 23.67
C GLU A 339 9.77 12.28 24.06
N TYR A 340 10.87 12.14 23.33
CA TYR A 340 11.90 11.15 23.62
C TYR A 340 13.03 11.74 24.46
N ASN A 341 13.26 11.15 25.61
CA ASN A 341 14.38 11.51 26.47
C ASN A 341 15.63 10.74 26.05
N TRP A 342 16.52 11.40 25.34
CA TRP A 342 17.74 10.79 24.80
C TRP A 342 18.71 10.30 25.89
N ALA A 343 18.81 11.00 27.02
CA ALA A 343 19.72 10.63 28.10
C ALA A 343 19.27 9.35 28.82
N GLY A 344 17.97 9.23 29.09
CA GLY A 344 17.37 8.06 29.75
C GLY A 344 16.91 6.97 28.78
N LYS A 345 16.86 7.26 27.49
CA LYS A 345 16.33 6.37 26.43
C LYS A 345 14.91 5.88 26.78
N TYR A 346 14.00 6.82 27.00
CA TYR A 346 12.59 6.52 27.27
C TYR A 346 11.69 7.60 26.69
N LEU A 347 10.41 7.27 26.50
CA LEU A 347 9.38 8.25 26.15
C LEU A 347 8.82 8.88 27.41
N GLU A 348 8.71 10.21 27.41
CA GLU A 348 8.02 10.96 28.45
C GLU A 348 6.53 10.63 28.47
N THR A 349 5.81 11.10 29.52
CA THR A 349 4.37 10.84 29.60
C THR A 349 3.64 11.49 28.42
N PRO A 350 2.88 10.70 27.62
CA PRO A 350 2.17 11.23 26.48
C PRO A 350 1.10 12.26 26.85
N ILE A 351 0.98 13.29 26.03
CA ILE A 351 -0.09 14.30 26.11
C ILE A 351 -0.94 14.27 24.84
N THR A 352 -2.21 14.67 24.92
CA THR A 352 -3.08 14.77 23.75
C THR A 352 -2.53 15.82 22.78
N PHE A 353 -2.33 15.43 21.53
CA PHE A 353 -1.80 16.26 20.45
C PHE A 353 -2.90 16.71 19.49
N ALA A 354 -3.72 15.76 19.01
CA ALA A 354 -4.84 16.03 18.12
C ALA A 354 -6.04 15.15 18.47
N GLY A 355 -7.24 15.72 18.39
CA GLY A 355 -8.48 15.07 18.83
C GLY A 355 -8.76 15.32 20.32
N GLU A 356 -10.03 15.26 20.70
CA GLU A 356 -10.45 15.38 22.10
C GLU A 356 -10.48 14.00 22.76
N PHE A 357 -9.76 13.88 23.88
CA PHE A 357 -9.68 12.62 24.61
C PHE A 357 -11.05 12.10 25.06
N GLY A 358 -11.44 10.96 24.54
CA GLY A 358 -12.71 10.30 24.84
C GLY A 358 -13.93 10.80 24.05
N SER A 359 -13.75 11.72 23.09
CA SER A 359 -14.83 12.26 22.27
C SER A 359 -14.67 11.83 20.80
N TYR A 360 -15.57 10.99 20.34
CA TYR A 360 -15.61 10.57 18.93
C TYR A 360 -16.35 11.58 18.06
N GLY A 361 -16.11 11.53 16.75
CA GLY A 361 -16.82 12.34 15.77
C GLY A 361 -16.02 12.54 14.47
N TYR A 362 -16.56 13.35 13.59
CA TYR A 362 -15.94 13.73 12.33
C TYR A 362 -15.84 15.26 12.24
N LYS A 363 -14.63 15.78 12.47
CA LYS A 363 -14.41 17.23 12.40
C LYS A 363 -12.94 17.56 12.08
N ASP A 364 -12.74 18.33 11.03
CA ASP A 364 -11.44 18.95 10.73
C ASP A 364 -11.26 20.20 11.59
N ALA A 365 -10.17 20.26 12.32
CA ALA A 365 -9.84 21.38 13.19
C ALA A 365 -8.40 21.25 13.73
N SER A 366 -7.96 22.23 14.49
CA SER A 366 -6.68 22.20 15.19
C SER A 366 -6.79 21.56 16.59
N GLN A 367 -5.75 20.85 16.98
CA GLN A 367 -5.54 20.30 18.31
C GLN A 367 -6.80 19.56 18.87
N ASN A 368 -7.20 19.86 20.08
CA ASN A 368 -8.33 19.21 20.76
C ASN A 368 -9.71 19.54 20.16
N SER A 369 -9.77 20.45 19.19
CA SER A 369 -11.03 20.75 18.48
C SER A 369 -11.33 19.77 17.34
N ALA A 370 -10.34 19.01 16.87
CA ALA A 370 -10.52 17.92 15.92
C ALA A 370 -11.31 16.76 16.54
N ARG A 371 -11.97 15.97 15.70
CA ARG A 371 -12.66 14.74 16.13
C ARG A 371 -12.31 13.61 15.17
N PHE A 372 -12.01 12.47 15.76
CA PHE A 372 -11.77 11.19 15.07
C PHE A 372 -12.78 10.14 15.55
N ASP A 373 -12.92 9.07 14.82
CA ASP A 373 -13.70 7.92 15.24
C ASP A 373 -12.98 6.61 14.89
N ASN A 374 -12.57 5.90 15.92
CA ASN A 374 -11.82 4.65 15.80
C ASN A 374 -10.50 4.80 14.98
N PRO A 375 -9.63 5.75 15.32
CA PRO A 375 -8.35 5.92 14.64
C PRO A 375 -7.47 4.68 14.85
N MET A 376 -6.82 4.17 13.79
CA MET A 376 -6.14 2.87 13.83
C MET A 376 -4.62 2.97 13.68
N GLN A 377 -4.15 3.36 12.52
CA GLN A 377 -2.73 3.40 12.18
C GLN A 377 -2.38 4.70 11.47
N GLY A 378 -1.14 5.16 11.64
CA GLY A 378 -0.65 6.33 10.93
C GLY A 378 0.85 6.24 10.66
N CYS A 379 1.30 7.09 9.74
CA CYS A 379 2.70 7.21 9.37
C CYS A 379 3.07 8.67 9.08
N PHE A 380 4.33 8.99 9.30
CA PHE A 380 4.91 10.25 8.89
C PHE A 380 5.29 10.21 7.42
N VAL A 381 4.95 11.25 6.68
CA VAL A 381 5.24 11.41 5.26
C VAL A 381 5.91 12.75 5.05
N LEU A 382 7.05 12.74 4.35
CA LEU A 382 7.79 13.95 4.00
C LEU A 382 6.88 14.87 3.18
N ASN A 383 6.87 16.15 3.54
CA ASN A 383 6.19 17.19 2.80
C ASN A 383 7.22 18.07 2.06
N GLU A 384 7.27 17.94 0.74
CA GLU A 384 8.24 18.65 -0.09
C GLU A 384 8.11 20.18 -0.03
N GLU A 385 6.89 20.69 0.23
CA GLU A 385 6.66 22.12 0.41
C GLU A 385 7.36 22.61 1.69
N TYR A 386 7.28 21.82 2.78
CA TYR A 386 7.95 22.16 4.03
C TYR A 386 9.48 22.11 3.91
N VAL A 387 9.98 21.18 3.08
CA VAL A 387 11.42 21.14 2.73
C VAL A 387 11.82 22.39 1.99
N ALA A 388 11.05 22.81 0.98
CA ALA A 388 11.31 24.03 0.21
C ALA A 388 11.23 25.30 1.07
N GLU A 389 10.31 25.31 2.05
CA GLU A 389 10.14 26.41 3.02
C GLU A 389 11.17 26.35 4.17
N GLN A 390 12.03 25.35 4.23
CA GLN A 390 13.01 25.13 5.29
C GLN A 390 12.39 25.10 6.71
N ARG A 391 11.23 24.46 6.84
CA ARG A 391 10.57 24.31 8.14
C ARG A 391 11.38 23.44 9.09
N ALA A 392 11.21 23.66 10.38
CA ALA A 392 11.86 22.86 11.43
C ALA A 392 11.34 21.40 11.45
N ASP A 393 10.05 21.21 11.17
CA ASP A 393 9.44 19.90 10.96
C ASP A 393 8.87 19.85 9.55
N ILE A 394 9.30 18.83 8.80
CA ILE A 394 9.03 18.68 7.37
C ILE A 394 8.11 17.48 7.07
N TYR A 395 7.43 16.95 8.09
CA TYR A 395 6.59 15.78 7.96
C TYR A 395 5.14 16.07 8.33
N ASP A 396 4.21 15.64 7.47
CA ASP A 396 2.81 15.47 7.84
C ASP A 396 2.59 14.06 8.40
N PHE A 397 1.60 13.91 9.28
CA PHE A 397 1.18 12.62 9.79
C PHE A 397 -0.15 12.20 9.16
N TYR A 398 -0.16 11.07 8.47
CA TYR A 398 -1.36 10.52 7.87
C TYR A 398 -1.94 9.44 8.77
N LEU A 399 -3.22 9.56 9.10
CA LEU A 399 -3.94 8.74 10.07
C LEU A 399 -5.16 8.09 9.42
N THR A 400 -5.33 6.78 9.58
CA THR A 400 -6.59 6.11 9.24
C THR A 400 -7.63 6.40 10.32
N ASP A 401 -8.72 7.04 9.92
CA ASP A 401 -9.88 7.37 10.77
C ASP A 401 -11.02 6.41 10.39
N ALA A 402 -10.93 5.18 10.96
CA ALA A 402 -11.57 4.00 10.37
C ALA A 402 -13.09 4.07 10.37
N ALA A 403 -13.74 4.47 11.46
CA ALA A 403 -15.19 4.57 11.52
C ALA A 403 -15.74 5.78 10.73
N ASN A 404 -14.89 6.77 10.45
CA ASN A 404 -15.21 7.87 9.54
C ASN A 404 -14.89 7.55 8.07
N HIS A 405 -14.37 6.35 7.77
CA HIS A 405 -14.03 5.87 6.42
C HIS A 405 -13.14 6.85 5.64
N CYS A 406 -12.13 7.42 6.30
CA CYS A 406 -11.25 8.39 5.67
C CYS A 406 -9.82 8.31 6.16
N ILE A 407 -8.91 8.92 5.41
CA ILE A 407 -7.54 9.24 5.81
C ILE A 407 -7.48 10.70 6.22
N ARG A 408 -6.97 10.96 7.41
CA ARG A 408 -6.74 12.31 7.91
C ARG A 408 -5.27 12.68 7.77
N LYS A 409 -5.00 13.92 7.40
CA LYS A 409 -3.67 14.52 7.44
C LYS A 409 -3.59 15.44 8.66
N ILE A 410 -2.59 15.25 9.50
CA ILE A 410 -2.30 16.06 10.68
C ILE A 410 -0.96 16.74 10.45
N THR A 411 -0.95 18.06 10.47
CA THR A 411 0.28 18.85 10.31
C THR A 411 1.11 18.90 11.60
N PRO A 412 2.39 19.33 11.55
CA PRO A 412 3.21 19.55 12.75
C PRO A 412 2.56 20.48 13.79
N ASP A 413 1.72 21.40 13.34
CA ASP A 413 0.98 22.36 14.21
C ASP A 413 -0.34 21.77 14.75
N ALA A 414 -0.52 20.46 14.65
CA ALA A 414 -1.72 19.73 15.09
C ALA A 414 -3.02 20.16 14.39
N VAL A 415 -2.96 20.60 13.13
CA VAL A 415 -4.17 20.88 12.33
C VAL A 415 -4.53 19.60 11.57
N SER A 416 -5.75 19.12 11.77
CA SER A 416 -6.27 17.93 11.09
C SER A 416 -7.14 18.31 9.90
N TYR A 417 -6.87 17.66 8.76
CA TYR A 417 -7.65 17.77 7.52
C TYR A 417 -8.08 16.40 7.04
N THR A 418 -9.27 16.31 6.44
CA THR A 418 -9.65 15.13 5.68
C THR A 418 -8.87 15.12 4.36
N HIS A 419 -7.99 14.12 4.20
CA HIS A 419 -7.13 13.98 3.02
C HIS A 419 -7.83 13.14 1.92
N LEU A 420 -8.39 12.00 2.32
CA LEU A 420 -9.11 11.08 1.46
C LEU A 420 -10.35 10.57 2.18
N ARG A 421 -11.47 10.54 1.49
CA ARG A 421 -12.69 9.90 1.98
C ARG A 421 -13.13 8.83 0.99
N ALA A 422 -13.51 7.66 1.48
CA ALA A 422 -14.20 6.67 0.68
C ALA A 422 -15.54 7.28 0.21
N HIS A 423 -15.77 7.31 -1.10
CA HIS A 423 -17.09 7.63 -1.62
C HIS A 423 -18.00 6.46 -1.30
N GLU A 424 -19.10 6.74 -0.63
CA GLU A 424 -20.23 5.82 -0.56
C GLU A 424 -20.76 5.69 -2.00
N THR A 425 -20.50 4.54 -2.61
CA THR A 425 -21.08 4.19 -3.91
C THR A 425 -22.41 3.48 -3.71
#